data_dccde2e06d167cce8590d18a4f546952
#
_entry.id   dccde2e06d167cce8590d18a4f546952
#
_cell.length_a   1.000
_cell.length_b   1.000
_cell.length_c   1.000
_cell.angle_alpha   90.00
_cell.angle_beta   90.00
_cell.angle_gamma   90.00
#
_symmetry.space_group_name_H-M   'P 1'
#
loop_
_entity.id
_entity.type
_entity.pdbx_description
1 polymer ?
#
loop_
_entity_poly.entity_id
_entity_poly.type
_entity_poly.pdbx_seq_one_letter_code
_entity_poly.pdbx_strand_id
1 'polypeptide(L)'
;MAFDLILRNARIAGIAPETPLMDIAIQGETIVAVEPHFDGEGEERDVGGLFVSPGLIETHIHLDKSRIMDRCTAAPDRGTDHMARVAAVKPGFTQDDVYARAQATVEQCLVNGASHMRTHVELDPNVGLRGFEALKQLAVDYRWAIDIEICVFAQEGWTNAPETDANIVAALQNGATVVGGAPGYDPDHGGQIRRIFELARDYDVDVDIHLDVGPTIDGMDIHLVCELTEAYGWGGRVAVGHGTKYSCLPPAQLQTLGRRLADTGVAVTVLPATDLFVMGRHQDHGVMRGVADANALLACGVNCSLSTNNVLNPFTPFGDCSLVRIANLYANVAQRGGREELADIFEMLTHRSARLLRRDDYGIGLGKPADLVVWNAASGAEAVATIARPLYGYKRGRQTFSQALPELHRP
;
A
#
# COMPACT_ATOMS: atom_id res chain seq x y z
N MET A 1 6.97 -29.19 -24.61
CA MET A 1 7.24 -27.75 -24.79
C MET A 1 8.34 -27.37 -23.85
N ALA A 2 9.25 -26.49 -24.26
CA ALA A 2 10.28 -25.99 -23.36
C ALA A 2 9.75 -24.72 -22.66
N PHE A 3 9.90 -24.66 -21.35
CA PHE A 3 9.52 -23.52 -20.49
C PHE A 3 10.78 -22.92 -19.87
N ASP A 4 10.74 -21.63 -19.52
CA ASP A 4 11.87 -20.99 -18.86
C ASP A 4 11.96 -21.39 -17.39
N LEU A 5 10.80 -21.53 -16.73
CA LEU A 5 10.71 -21.97 -15.33
C LEU A 5 9.40 -22.74 -15.09
N ILE A 6 9.48 -23.80 -14.30
CA ILE A 6 8.32 -24.53 -13.78
C ILE A 6 8.40 -24.54 -12.25
N LEU A 7 7.41 -23.93 -11.59
CA LEU A 7 7.23 -24.10 -10.15
C LEU A 7 6.35 -25.33 -9.94
N ARG A 8 6.90 -26.38 -9.33
CA ARG A 8 6.21 -27.66 -9.05
C ARG A 8 5.59 -27.67 -7.67
N ASN A 9 4.45 -28.34 -7.56
CA ASN A 9 3.79 -28.64 -6.28
C ASN A 9 3.39 -27.39 -5.47
N ALA A 10 2.86 -26.35 -6.11
CA ALA A 10 2.44 -25.12 -5.47
C ALA A 10 1.02 -25.20 -4.88
N ARG A 11 0.79 -24.61 -3.71
CA ARG A 11 -0.54 -24.20 -3.23
C ARG A 11 -0.79 -22.78 -3.69
N ILE A 12 -1.81 -22.57 -4.49
CA ILE A 12 -2.04 -21.27 -5.15
C ILE A 12 -3.07 -20.45 -4.38
N ALA A 13 -2.83 -19.13 -4.25
CA ALA A 13 -3.77 -18.17 -3.71
C ALA A 13 -5.10 -18.18 -4.48
N GLY A 14 -6.22 -18.10 -3.77
CA GLY A 14 -7.56 -18.09 -4.35
C GLY A 14 -8.09 -19.46 -4.79
N ILE A 15 -7.32 -20.54 -4.64
CA ILE A 15 -7.75 -21.92 -4.89
C ILE A 15 -8.07 -22.61 -3.57
N ALA A 16 -9.14 -23.39 -3.53
CA ALA A 16 -9.60 -24.09 -2.33
C ALA A 16 -8.47 -24.99 -1.76
N PRO A 17 -8.32 -25.05 -0.42
CA PRO A 17 -7.22 -25.79 0.24
C PRO A 17 -7.16 -27.27 -0.07
N GLU A 18 -8.29 -27.88 -0.40
CA GLU A 18 -8.44 -29.30 -0.79
C GLU A 18 -8.09 -29.59 -2.24
N THR A 19 -7.85 -28.53 -3.04
CA THR A 19 -7.44 -28.70 -4.42
C THR A 19 -6.05 -29.35 -4.49
N PRO A 20 -5.77 -30.24 -5.46
CA PRO A 20 -4.43 -30.76 -5.68
C PRO A 20 -3.38 -29.67 -5.79
N LEU A 21 -2.14 -30.01 -5.45
CA LEU A 21 -1.00 -29.12 -5.70
C LEU A 21 -0.91 -28.84 -7.21
N MET A 22 -0.55 -27.62 -7.55
CA MET A 22 -0.52 -27.13 -8.93
C MET A 22 0.92 -26.92 -9.37
N ASP A 23 1.18 -27.17 -10.64
CA ASP A 23 2.38 -26.72 -11.32
C ASP A 23 2.10 -25.42 -12.08
N ILE A 24 3.06 -24.49 -12.07
CA ILE A 24 2.98 -23.20 -12.75
C ILE A 24 4.12 -23.14 -13.77
N ALA A 25 3.80 -23.11 -15.07
CA ALA A 25 4.80 -22.92 -16.11
C ALA A 25 4.89 -21.45 -16.55
N ILE A 26 6.12 -21.00 -16.72
CA ILE A 26 6.46 -19.64 -17.10
C ILE A 26 7.26 -19.67 -18.40
N GLN A 27 6.87 -18.83 -19.37
CA GLN A 27 7.57 -18.59 -20.61
C GLN A 27 7.72 -17.10 -20.85
N GLY A 28 8.95 -16.62 -20.98
CA GLY A 28 9.21 -15.18 -21.02
C GLY A 28 8.74 -14.49 -19.74
N GLU A 29 7.85 -13.53 -19.89
CA GLU A 29 7.32 -12.74 -18.77
C GLU A 29 5.99 -13.26 -18.22
N THR A 30 5.40 -14.32 -18.82
CA THR A 30 4.02 -14.70 -18.57
C THR A 30 3.85 -16.14 -18.08
N ILE A 31 2.77 -16.35 -17.34
CA ILE A 31 2.30 -17.68 -16.94
C ILE A 31 1.60 -18.33 -18.14
N VAL A 32 2.06 -19.50 -18.56
CA VAL A 32 1.54 -20.21 -19.75
C VAL A 32 0.80 -21.51 -19.40
N ALA A 33 0.93 -22.02 -18.19
CA ALA A 33 0.10 -23.11 -17.68
C ALA A 33 -0.04 -23.05 -16.16
N VAL A 34 -1.20 -23.49 -15.64
CA VAL A 34 -1.47 -23.71 -14.20
C VAL A 34 -2.34 -24.95 -14.12
N GLU A 35 -1.74 -26.09 -13.82
CA GLU A 35 -2.41 -27.42 -13.87
C GLU A 35 -1.91 -28.30 -12.71
N PRO A 36 -2.66 -29.32 -12.27
CA PRO A 36 -2.24 -30.19 -11.16
C PRO A 36 -0.90 -30.91 -11.41
N HIS A 37 -0.62 -31.24 -12.64
CA HIS A 37 0.66 -31.77 -13.11
C HIS A 37 0.72 -31.72 -14.64
N PHE A 38 1.85 -31.42 -15.20
CA PHE A 38 2.08 -31.56 -16.64
C PHE A 38 3.51 -31.95 -16.94
N ASP A 39 3.71 -32.64 -18.07
CA ASP A 39 5.02 -32.97 -18.60
C ASP A 39 5.58 -31.77 -19.39
N GLY A 40 6.77 -31.32 -19.04
CA GLY A 40 7.44 -30.22 -19.71
C GLY A 40 8.94 -30.21 -19.40
N GLU A 41 9.71 -29.63 -20.32
CA GLU A 41 11.16 -29.42 -20.15
C GLU A 41 11.42 -27.97 -19.75
N GLY A 42 12.31 -27.71 -18.80
CA GLY A 42 12.66 -26.35 -18.33
C GLY A 42 13.43 -26.39 -17.03
N GLU A 43 13.79 -25.22 -16.53
CA GLU A 43 14.26 -25.11 -15.15
C GLU A 43 13.10 -25.46 -14.22
N GLU A 44 13.30 -26.41 -13.31
CA GLU A 44 12.27 -26.82 -12.36
C GLU A 44 12.65 -26.41 -10.94
N ARG A 45 11.65 -25.91 -10.22
CA ARG A 45 11.74 -25.66 -8.79
C ARG A 45 10.56 -26.28 -8.07
N ASP A 46 10.81 -27.35 -7.34
CA ASP A 46 9.79 -27.93 -6.45
C ASP A 46 9.66 -27.05 -5.20
N VAL A 47 8.45 -26.50 -5.01
CA VAL A 47 8.14 -25.70 -3.82
C VAL A 47 7.53 -26.53 -2.68
N GLY A 48 7.39 -27.86 -2.86
CA GLY A 48 7.07 -28.80 -1.79
C GLY A 48 5.74 -28.57 -1.07
N GLY A 49 4.72 -28.08 -1.76
CA GLY A 49 3.42 -27.78 -1.18
C GLY A 49 3.34 -26.43 -0.48
N LEU A 50 4.35 -25.57 -0.64
CA LEU A 50 4.32 -24.20 -0.11
C LEU A 50 3.30 -23.33 -0.87
N PHE A 51 2.84 -22.29 -0.18
CA PHE A 51 1.92 -21.31 -0.71
C PHE A 51 2.59 -20.38 -1.71
N VAL A 52 1.95 -20.20 -2.86
CA VAL A 52 2.35 -19.25 -3.90
C VAL A 52 1.24 -18.24 -4.10
N SER A 53 1.59 -16.96 -3.97
CA SER A 53 0.69 -15.85 -4.25
C SER A 53 1.22 -15.00 -5.40
N PRO A 54 0.36 -14.16 -6.01
CA PRO A 54 0.88 -13.02 -6.75
C PRO A 54 1.75 -12.15 -5.83
N GLY A 55 2.66 -11.36 -6.40
CA GLY A 55 3.47 -10.42 -5.63
C GLY A 55 2.62 -9.39 -4.92
N LEU A 56 2.96 -9.05 -3.67
CA LEU A 56 2.20 -8.10 -2.86
C LEU A 56 2.20 -6.70 -3.46
N ILE A 57 1.18 -5.92 -3.12
CA ILE A 57 1.01 -4.54 -3.58
C ILE A 57 1.01 -3.57 -2.39
N GLU A 58 2.00 -2.69 -2.37
CA GLU A 58 2.07 -1.56 -1.44
C GLU A 58 1.24 -0.40 -2.00
N THR A 59 0.01 -0.21 -1.52
CA THR A 59 -0.92 0.78 -2.08
C THR A 59 -0.70 2.19 -1.57
N HIS A 60 0.08 2.38 -0.50
CA HIS A 60 0.28 3.68 0.12
C HIS A 60 1.55 3.71 0.97
N ILE A 61 2.62 4.28 0.45
CA ILE A 61 3.90 4.47 1.15
C ILE A 61 4.50 5.82 0.80
N HIS A 62 5.31 6.38 1.72
CA HIS A 62 6.08 7.60 1.51
C HIS A 62 7.56 7.28 1.38
N LEU A 63 8.04 7.10 0.15
CA LEU A 63 9.46 6.86 -0.12
C LEU A 63 10.30 8.13 0.06
N ASP A 64 9.75 9.29 -0.28
CA ASP A 64 10.40 10.61 -0.24
C ASP A 64 10.89 11.01 1.16
N LYS A 65 10.13 10.67 2.18
CA LYS A 65 10.44 10.95 3.60
C LYS A 65 10.73 9.69 4.44
N SER A 66 11.01 8.55 3.78
CA SER A 66 11.45 7.35 4.52
C SER A 66 12.86 7.52 5.08
N ARG A 67 13.16 6.84 6.21
CA ARG A 67 14.49 6.77 6.82
C ARG A 67 15.12 8.13 7.16
N ILE A 68 14.32 9.05 7.72
CA ILE A 68 14.79 10.38 8.15
C ILE A 68 14.79 10.56 9.67
N MET A 69 14.50 9.49 10.42
CA MET A 69 14.33 9.59 11.88
C MET A 69 15.55 10.19 12.58
N ASP A 70 16.76 9.84 12.12
CA ASP A 70 18.03 10.33 12.68
C ASP A 70 18.28 11.83 12.43
N ARG A 71 17.54 12.43 11.49
CA ARG A 71 17.65 13.85 11.14
C ARG A 71 16.67 14.72 11.88
N CYS A 72 15.61 14.10 12.41
CA CYS A 72 14.54 14.80 13.11
C CYS A 72 14.91 14.99 14.59
N THR A 73 14.65 16.17 15.11
CA THR A 73 14.82 16.41 16.56
C THR A 73 14.00 15.40 17.38
N ALA A 74 14.53 15.00 18.51
CA ALA A 74 13.80 14.13 19.43
C ALA A 74 12.46 14.78 19.85
N ALA A 75 11.41 13.97 19.94
CA ALA A 75 10.13 14.45 20.47
C ALA A 75 10.26 14.65 21.98
N PRO A 76 10.00 15.86 22.51
CA PRO A 76 10.07 16.12 23.94
C PRO A 76 8.97 15.39 24.73
N ASP A 77 7.84 15.12 24.10
CA ASP A 77 6.70 14.43 24.68
C ASP A 77 5.89 13.66 23.60
N ARG A 78 4.82 12.98 24.05
CA ARG A 78 3.93 12.22 23.16
C ARG A 78 3.06 13.10 22.25
N GLY A 79 2.81 14.35 22.62
CA GLY A 79 1.97 15.28 21.86
C GLY A 79 2.72 16.06 20.78
N THR A 80 4.03 15.84 20.63
CA THR A 80 4.84 16.56 19.64
C THR A 80 4.33 16.33 18.22
N ASP A 81 4.18 17.41 17.48
CA ASP A 81 3.71 17.41 16.10
C ASP A 81 4.72 16.72 15.16
N HIS A 82 4.27 15.63 14.56
CA HIS A 82 5.08 14.81 13.65
C HIS A 82 5.32 15.54 12.32
N MET A 83 4.30 16.26 11.82
CA MET A 83 4.40 17.02 10.58
C MET A 83 5.44 18.12 10.70
N ALA A 84 5.39 18.92 11.75
CA ALA A 84 6.38 20.01 11.99
C ALA A 84 7.82 19.47 12.06
N ARG A 85 8.03 18.29 12.63
CA ARG A 85 9.35 17.64 12.71
C ARG A 85 9.86 17.22 11.34
N VAL A 86 8.98 16.73 10.45
CA VAL A 86 9.33 16.39 9.06
C VAL A 86 9.56 17.66 8.26
N ALA A 87 8.66 18.64 8.35
CA ALA A 87 8.76 19.92 7.64
C ALA A 87 10.09 20.64 7.91
N ALA A 88 10.59 20.58 9.16
CA ALA A 88 11.85 21.20 9.56
C ALA A 88 13.08 20.64 8.83
N VAL A 89 13.07 19.40 8.37
CA VAL A 89 14.21 18.75 7.70
C VAL A 89 14.10 18.73 6.18
N LYS A 90 12.91 18.94 5.61
CA LYS A 90 12.65 18.96 4.16
C LYS A 90 13.55 19.90 3.36
N PRO A 91 13.89 21.13 3.82
CA PRO A 91 14.79 22.02 3.08
C PRO A 91 16.16 21.42 2.77
N GLY A 92 16.61 20.46 3.60
CA GLY A 92 17.86 19.73 3.40
C GLY A 92 17.77 18.51 2.47
N PHE A 93 16.60 18.17 1.94
CA PHE A 93 16.47 17.05 1.01
C PHE A 93 17.04 17.44 -0.37
N THR A 94 17.96 16.62 -0.87
CA THR A 94 18.43 16.66 -2.25
C THR A 94 17.84 15.49 -3.04
N GLN A 95 17.88 15.56 -4.35
CA GLN A 95 17.43 14.45 -5.21
C GLN A 95 18.21 13.17 -4.91
N ASP A 96 19.54 13.23 -4.80
CA ASP A 96 20.40 12.07 -4.50
C ASP A 96 20.10 11.48 -3.12
N ASP A 97 19.85 12.33 -2.12
CA ASP A 97 19.50 11.91 -0.78
C ASP A 97 18.15 11.17 -0.75
N VAL A 98 17.14 11.75 -1.39
CA VAL A 98 15.82 11.10 -1.50
C VAL A 98 15.94 9.78 -2.24
N TYR A 99 16.67 9.75 -3.36
CA TYR A 99 16.90 8.53 -4.13
C TYR A 99 17.52 7.43 -3.28
N ALA A 100 18.61 7.71 -2.57
CA ALA A 100 19.33 6.70 -1.77
C ALA A 100 18.45 6.11 -0.64
N ARG A 101 17.66 6.96 0.06
CA ARG A 101 16.74 6.51 1.12
C ARG A 101 15.56 5.71 0.57
N ALA A 102 15.00 6.17 -0.53
CA ALA A 102 13.91 5.51 -1.23
C ALA A 102 14.36 4.15 -1.78
N GLN A 103 15.56 4.07 -2.37
CA GLN A 103 16.17 2.82 -2.83
C GLN A 103 16.24 1.78 -1.72
N ALA A 104 16.82 2.13 -0.57
CA ALA A 104 16.93 1.22 0.57
C ALA A 104 15.55 0.76 1.09
N THR A 105 14.52 1.60 0.94
CA THR A 105 13.14 1.25 1.34
C THR A 105 12.47 0.34 0.30
N VAL A 106 12.64 0.61 -1.00
CA VAL A 106 12.15 -0.26 -2.09
C VAL A 106 12.80 -1.64 -2.01
N GLU A 107 14.10 -1.74 -1.81
CA GLU A 107 14.81 -3.01 -1.66
C GLU A 107 14.27 -3.81 -0.46
N GLN A 108 13.92 -3.12 0.63
CA GLN A 108 13.29 -3.76 1.78
C GLN A 108 11.86 -4.25 1.48
N CYS A 109 11.06 -3.49 0.69
CA CYS A 109 9.74 -3.92 0.22
C CYS A 109 9.86 -5.15 -0.70
N LEU A 110 10.83 -5.15 -1.61
CA LEU A 110 11.08 -6.26 -2.55
C LEU A 110 11.36 -7.58 -1.83
N VAL A 111 12.29 -7.59 -0.88
CA VAL A 111 12.62 -8.82 -0.13
C VAL A 111 11.49 -9.27 0.80
N ASN A 112 10.47 -8.43 1.02
CA ASN A 112 9.23 -8.76 1.71
C ASN A 112 8.07 -9.12 0.75
N GLY A 113 8.35 -9.28 -0.55
CA GLY A 113 7.41 -9.82 -1.53
C GLY A 113 6.60 -8.78 -2.30
N ALA A 114 6.88 -7.48 -2.19
CA ALA A 114 6.22 -6.48 -3.00
C ALA A 114 6.67 -6.53 -4.47
N SER A 115 5.72 -6.47 -5.40
CA SER A 115 5.97 -6.40 -6.86
C SER A 115 5.35 -5.17 -7.52
N HIS A 116 4.48 -4.45 -6.80
CA HIS A 116 3.86 -3.21 -7.23
C HIS A 116 3.76 -2.25 -6.05
N MET A 117 3.78 -0.95 -6.35
CA MET A 117 3.75 0.09 -5.32
C MET A 117 3.11 1.37 -5.84
N ARG A 118 2.27 2.01 -5.00
CA ARG A 118 1.93 3.43 -5.12
C ARG A 118 2.64 4.18 -4.02
N THR A 119 3.57 5.07 -4.38
CA THR A 119 4.25 5.95 -3.44
C THR A 119 3.68 7.36 -3.49
N HIS A 120 3.51 7.97 -2.32
CA HIS A 120 3.10 9.35 -2.18
C HIS A 120 4.33 10.25 -2.04
N VAL A 121 4.38 11.35 -2.79
CA VAL A 121 5.47 12.32 -2.74
C VAL A 121 4.94 13.71 -2.44
N GLU A 122 5.54 14.38 -1.46
CA GLU A 122 5.20 15.73 -1.05
C GLU A 122 5.81 16.77 -2.00
N LEU A 123 4.97 17.71 -2.44
CA LEU A 123 5.37 18.80 -3.36
C LEU A 123 5.23 20.19 -2.75
N ASP A 124 5.26 20.26 -1.42
CA ASP A 124 5.24 21.54 -0.69
C ASP A 124 6.41 22.44 -1.11
N PRO A 125 6.31 23.78 -0.96
CA PRO A 125 7.33 24.73 -1.45
C PRO A 125 8.73 24.44 -0.94
N ASN A 126 8.87 23.97 0.31
CA ASN A 126 10.15 23.66 0.95
C ASN A 126 10.94 22.52 0.29
N VAL A 127 10.25 21.62 -0.42
CA VAL A 127 10.87 20.47 -1.11
C VAL A 127 10.78 20.58 -2.63
N GLY A 128 9.76 21.25 -3.17
CA GLY A 128 9.54 21.39 -4.61
C GLY A 128 9.48 20.03 -5.32
N LEU A 129 10.07 19.92 -6.49
CA LEU A 129 10.06 18.70 -7.31
C LEU A 129 11.17 17.68 -6.99
N ARG A 130 12.06 17.96 -6.05
CA ARG A 130 13.26 17.12 -5.78
C ARG A 130 12.91 15.68 -5.45
N GLY A 131 11.87 15.47 -4.63
CA GLY A 131 11.35 14.14 -4.29
C GLY A 131 10.77 13.43 -5.50
N PHE A 132 9.97 14.13 -6.29
CA PHE A 132 9.34 13.58 -7.48
C PHE A 132 10.36 13.12 -8.53
N GLU A 133 11.36 13.94 -8.84
CA GLU A 133 12.42 13.59 -9.80
C GLU A 133 13.25 12.38 -9.33
N ALA A 134 13.56 12.30 -8.03
CA ALA A 134 14.24 11.14 -7.44
C ALA A 134 13.42 9.86 -7.59
N LEU A 135 12.13 9.90 -7.27
CA LEU A 135 11.26 8.72 -7.34
C LEU A 135 10.94 8.31 -8.77
N LYS A 136 10.83 9.28 -9.68
CA LYS A 136 10.67 9.00 -11.11
C LYS A 136 11.87 8.23 -11.66
N GLN A 137 13.10 8.65 -11.31
CA GLN A 137 14.30 7.91 -11.70
C GLN A 137 14.33 6.53 -11.07
N LEU A 138 14.01 6.41 -9.78
CA LEU A 138 13.96 5.13 -9.06
C LEU A 138 12.98 4.15 -9.69
N ALA A 139 11.81 4.63 -10.12
CA ALA A 139 10.79 3.80 -10.78
C ALA A 139 11.31 3.20 -12.10
N VAL A 140 12.12 3.94 -12.84
CA VAL A 140 12.79 3.44 -14.06
C VAL A 140 13.84 2.39 -13.71
N ASP A 141 14.70 2.68 -12.74
CA ASP A 141 15.85 1.84 -12.39
C ASP A 141 15.41 0.50 -11.76
N TYR A 142 14.27 0.47 -11.07
CA TYR A 142 13.73 -0.72 -10.40
C TYR A 142 12.63 -1.44 -11.17
N ARG A 143 12.31 -1.03 -12.39
CA ARG A 143 11.25 -1.66 -13.22
C ARG A 143 11.46 -3.16 -13.43
N TRP A 144 12.68 -3.64 -13.32
CA TRP A 144 13.01 -5.07 -13.42
C TRP A 144 12.48 -5.90 -12.25
N ALA A 145 12.13 -5.27 -11.12
CA ALA A 145 11.72 -5.94 -9.88
C ALA A 145 10.38 -5.47 -9.33
N ILE A 146 10.01 -4.20 -9.56
CA ILE A 146 8.78 -3.61 -9.02
C ILE A 146 8.27 -2.51 -9.96
N ASP A 147 6.95 -2.43 -10.13
CA ASP A 147 6.30 -1.31 -10.80
C ASP A 147 5.91 -0.27 -9.74
N ILE A 148 6.37 0.97 -9.91
CA ILE A 148 6.14 2.08 -8.98
C ILE A 148 5.27 3.14 -9.65
N GLU A 149 4.11 3.40 -9.08
CA GLU A 149 3.20 4.49 -9.41
C GLU A 149 3.41 5.64 -8.43
N ILE A 150 3.37 6.89 -8.91
CA ILE A 150 3.64 8.08 -8.10
C ILE A 150 2.37 8.90 -7.92
N CYS A 151 1.93 9.02 -6.66
CA CYS A 151 0.90 9.94 -6.21
C CYS A 151 1.56 11.24 -5.73
N VAL A 152 1.24 12.36 -6.37
CA VAL A 152 1.73 13.68 -5.96
C VAL A 152 0.72 14.39 -5.08
N PHE A 153 1.17 15.01 -3.98
CA PHE A 153 0.26 15.59 -3.02
C PHE A 153 0.85 16.76 -2.22
N ALA A 154 -0.05 17.57 -1.63
CA ALA A 154 0.26 18.62 -0.67
C ALA A 154 0.12 18.10 0.75
N GLN A 155 1.18 18.16 1.56
CA GLN A 155 1.15 17.76 2.98
C GLN A 155 0.90 18.95 3.90
N GLU A 156 1.50 20.11 3.63
CA GLU A 156 1.51 21.26 4.54
C GLU A 156 0.47 22.34 4.18
N GLY A 157 -0.42 22.03 3.24
CA GLY A 157 -1.46 22.90 2.74
C GLY A 157 -1.30 23.22 1.25
N TRP A 158 -2.40 23.57 0.62
CA TRP A 158 -2.49 23.84 -0.81
C TRP A 158 -3.16 25.20 -1.08
N THR A 159 -4.34 25.41 -0.48
CA THR A 159 -5.12 26.63 -0.72
C THR A 159 -4.44 27.90 -0.22
N ASN A 160 -3.54 27.77 0.72
CA ASN A 160 -2.70 28.86 1.28
C ASN A 160 -1.29 28.91 0.67
N ALA A 161 -0.95 28.03 -0.28
CA ALA A 161 0.39 27.92 -0.88
C ALA A 161 0.31 27.77 -2.41
N PRO A 162 0.19 28.88 -3.19
CA PRO A 162 0.07 28.79 -4.66
C PRO A 162 1.22 28.07 -5.35
N GLU A 163 2.42 28.07 -4.76
CA GLU A 163 3.58 27.34 -5.29
C GLU A 163 3.36 25.82 -5.27
N THR A 164 2.60 25.29 -4.30
CA THR A 164 2.22 23.89 -4.25
C THR A 164 1.40 23.49 -5.47
N ASP A 165 0.42 24.32 -5.89
CA ASP A 165 -0.36 24.07 -7.10
C ASP A 165 0.52 23.96 -8.34
N ALA A 166 1.44 24.90 -8.50
CA ALA A 166 2.39 24.90 -9.63
C ALA A 166 3.28 23.64 -9.65
N ASN A 167 3.77 23.20 -8.49
CA ASN A 167 4.58 21.98 -8.36
C ASN A 167 3.78 20.73 -8.72
N ILE A 168 2.53 20.61 -8.24
CA ILE A 168 1.65 19.46 -8.54
C ILE A 168 1.33 19.43 -10.04
N VAL A 169 0.96 20.56 -10.63
CA VAL A 169 0.71 20.67 -12.08
C VAL A 169 1.95 20.26 -12.88
N ALA A 170 3.14 20.76 -12.49
CA ALA A 170 4.39 20.40 -13.16
C ALA A 170 4.68 18.89 -13.05
N ALA A 171 4.45 18.26 -11.90
CA ALA A 171 4.65 16.81 -11.73
C ALA A 171 3.66 15.98 -12.55
N LEU A 172 2.37 16.39 -12.62
CA LEU A 172 1.37 15.75 -13.48
C LEU A 172 1.75 15.84 -14.97
N GLN A 173 2.22 16.98 -15.43
CA GLN A 173 2.75 17.16 -16.78
C GLN A 173 3.99 16.31 -17.07
N ASN A 174 4.72 15.91 -16.05
CA ASN A 174 5.94 15.11 -16.13
C ASN A 174 5.76 13.64 -15.76
N GLY A 175 4.52 13.13 -15.74
CA GLY A 175 4.22 11.71 -15.69
C GLY A 175 3.78 11.16 -14.32
N ALA A 176 3.39 12.01 -13.37
CA ALA A 176 2.63 11.55 -12.22
C ALA A 176 1.24 11.07 -12.69
N THR A 177 0.79 9.94 -12.15
CA THR A 177 -0.44 9.26 -12.58
C THR A 177 -1.55 9.29 -11.55
N VAL A 178 -1.26 9.83 -10.36
CA VAL A 178 -2.19 9.97 -9.25
C VAL A 178 -2.00 11.33 -8.60
N VAL A 179 -3.10 12.01 -8.25
CA VAL A 179 -3.08 13.24 -7.48
C VAL A 179 -3.78 13.04 -6.14
N GLY A 180 -3.19 13.57 -5.08
CA GLY A 180 -3.73 13.47 -3.72
C GLY A 180 -3.57 14.76 -2.94
N GLY A 181 -3.85 14.67 -1.65
CA GLY A 181 -3.72 15.75 -0.69
C GLY A 181 -3.82 15.25 0.74
N ALA A 182 -3.69 16.20 1.67
CA ALA A 182 -3.91 16.02 3.10
C ALA A 182 -4.78 17.16 3.63
N PRO A 183 -6.09 17.19 3.30
CA PRO A 183 -6.98 18.30 3.60
C PRO A 183 -6.98 18.69 5.08
N GLY A 184 -6.80 17.74 6.00
CA GLY A 184 -6.72 18.01 7.43
C GLY A 184 -5.62 18.99 7.88
N TYR A 185 -4.67 19.30 7.01
CA TYR A 185 -3.61 20.30 7.22
C TYR A 185 -3.81 21.58 6.40
N ASP A 186 -4.89 21.66 5.62
CA ASP A 186 -5.23 22.83 4.82
C ASP A 186 -6.25 23.73 5.55
N PRO A 187 -6.15 25.05 5.50
CA PRO A 187 -7.16 25.93 6.09
C PRO A 187 -8.53 25.83 5.40
N ASP A 188 -8.59 25.39 4.14
CA ASP A 188 -9.82 25.11 3.38
C ASP A 188 -9.80 23.67 2.85
N HIS A 189 -10.23 22.72 3.69
CA HIS A 189 -10.35 21.30 3.34
C HIS A 189 -11.11 21.09 2.03
N GLY A 190 -12.29 21.73 1.93
CA GLY A 190 -13.17 21.59 0.77
C GLY A 190 -12.57 22.17 -0.50
N GLY A 191 -11.86 23.27 -0.40
CA GLY A 191 -11.11 23.88 -1.52
C GLY A 191 -10.02 22.96 -2.03
N GLN A 192 -9.21 22.37 -1.14
CA GLN A 192 -8.19 21.41 -1.51
C GLN A 192 -8.80 20.19 -2.22
N ILE A 193 -9.84 19.58 -1.65
CA ILE A 193 -10.50 18.40 -2.23
C ILE A 193 -11.07 18.72 -3.62
N ARG A 194 -11.74 19.85 -3.81
CA ARG A 194 -12.24 20.25 -5.14
C ARG A 194 -11.10 20.42 -6.14
N ARG A 195 -9.99 21.04 -5.73
CA ARG A 195 -8.82 21.22 -6.59
C ARG A 195 -8.21 19.88 -7.02
N ILE A 196 -8.15 18.89 -6.13
CA ILE A 196 -7.72 17.53 -6.45
C ILE A 196 -8.57 16.94 -7.58
N PHE A 197 -9.91 17.01 -7.46
CA PHE A 197 -10.82 16.47 -8.47
C PHE A 197 -10.76 17.21 -9.80
N GLU A 198 -10.57 18.54 -9.79
CA GLU A 198 -10.32 19.32 -11.00
C GLU A 198 -9.10 18.82 -11.74
N LEU A 199 -7.97 18.69 -11.05
CA LEU A 199 -6.73 18.19 -11.65
C LEU A 199 -6.84 16.73 -12.09
N ALA A 200 -7.51 15.89 -11.31
CA ALA A 200 -7.75 14.50 -11.69
C ALA A 200 -8.49 14.41 -13.04
N ARG A 201 -9.51 15.23 -13.22
CA ARG A 201 -10.23 15.33 -14.50
C ARG A 201 -9.35 15.92 -15.62
N ASP A 202 -8.67 17.03 -15.36
CA ASP A 202 -7.92 17.78 -16.37
C ASP A 202 -6.72 17.00 -16.91
N TYR A 203 -6.15 16.11 -16.10
CA TYR A 203 -5.01 15.25 -16.45
C TYR A 203 -5.37 13.77 -16.63
N ASP A 204 -6.65 13.41 -16.45
CA ASP A 204 -7.17 12.02 -16.50
C ASP A 204 -6.39 11.05 -15.60
N VAL A 205 -6.13 11.45 -14.34
CA VAL A 205 -5.38 10.68 -13.36
C VAL A 205 -6.27 10.20 -12.20
N ASP A 206 -5.81 9.21 -11.45
CA ASP A 206 -6.52 8.70 -10.27
C ASP A 206 -6.33 9.63 -9.06
N VAL A 207 -7.14 9.42 -8.03
CA VAL A 207 -7.14 10.22 -6.79
C VAL A 207 -6.79 9.35 -5.59
N ASP A 208 -5.89 9.83 -4.71
CA ASP A 208 -5.56 9.16 -3.45
C ASP A 208 -5.29 10.19 -2.33
N ILE A 209 -6.21 10.31 -1.38
CA ILE A 209 -6.26 11.41 -0.40
C ILE A 209 -6.02 10.86 1.02
N HIS A 210 -5.12 11.50 1.79
CA HIS A 210 -5.03 11.29 3.24
C HIS A 210 -6.24 11.94 3.90
N LEU A 211 -7.15 11.16 4.47
CA LEU A 211 -8.45 11.67 4.84
C LEU A 211 -8.90 11.23 6.23
N ASP A 212 -9.67 12.09 6.87
CA ASP A 212 -10.39 11.80 8.11
C ASP A 212 -9.51 11.24 9.23
N VAL A 213 -8.34 11.86 9.44
CA VAL A 213 -7.45 11.56 10.57
C VAL A 213 -7.89 12.39 11.79
N GLY A 214 -8.27 11.74 12.87
CA GLY A 214 -8.69 12.41 14.09
C GLY A 214 -9.41 11.52 15.09
N PRO A 215 -9.54 11.98 16.34
CA PRO A 215 -10.11 11.19 17.45
C PRO A 215 -11.65 11.28 17.56
N THR A 216 -12.32 12.07 16.72
CA THR A 216 -13.77 12.29 16.73
C THR A 216 -14.33 12.23 15.33
N ILE A 217 -15.64 12.09 15.22
CA ILE A 217 -16.37 12.08 13.94
C ILE A 217 -16.64 13.48 13.37
N ASP A 218 -16.21 14.53 14.05
CA ASP A 218 -16.48 15.90 13.64
C ASP A 218 -15.73 16.25 12.35
N GLY A 219 -16.39 16.94 11.43
CA GLY A 219 -15.78 17.41 10.19
C GLY A 219 -15.21 16.27 9.34
N MET A 220 -16.01 15.23 9.09
CA MET A 220 -15.61 14.16 8.15
C MET A 220 -15.72 14.64 6.72
N ASP A 221 -14.59 14.68 6.01
CA ASP A 221 -14.48 15.14 4.63
C ASP A 221 -14.88 14.09 3.59
N ILE A 222 -15.01 12.82 4.01
CA ILE A 222 -15.37 11.69 3.13
C ILE A 222 -16.70 11.93 2.39
N HIS A 223 -17.63 12.67 2.99
CA HIS A 223 -18.92 12.96 2.36
C HIS A 223 -18.74 13.80 1.10
N LEU A 224 -17.90 14.84 1.15
CA LEU A 224 -17.56 15.66 -0.01
C LEU A 224 -16.78 14.84 -1.06
N VAL A 225 -15.87 13.95 -0.65
CA VAL A 225 -15.18 13.06 -1.58
C VAL A 225 -16.16 12.17 -2.33
N CYS A 226 -17.14 11.57 -1.64
CA CYS A 226 -18.18 10.77 -2.29
C CYS A 226 -19.04 11.61 -3.27
N GLU A 227 -19.45 12.82 -2.89
CA GLU A 227 -20.22 13.73 -3.76
C GLU A 227 -19.45 14.08 -5.04
N LEU A 228 -18.17 14.42 -4.92
CA LEU A 228 -17.33 14.75 -6.07
C LEU A 228 -17.02 13.51 -6.92
N THR A 229 -16.82 12.34 -6.30
CA THR A 229 -16.63 11.08 -7.04
C THR A 229 -17.82 10.79 -7.96
N GLU A 230 -19.05 10.99 -7.47
CA GLU A 230 -20.25 10.86 -8.30
C GLU A 230 -20.35 11.94 -9.37
N ALA A 231 -20.16 13.21 -8.96
CA ALA A 231 -20.30 14.35 -9.86
C ALA A 231 -19.32 14.29 -11.05
N TYR A 232 -18.12 13.77 -10.82
CA TYR A 232 -17.08 13.62 -11.85
C TYR A 232 -17.10 12.25 -12.56
N GLY A 233 -17.91 11.29 -12.08
CA GLY A 233 -17.93 9.93 -12.61
C GLY A 233 -16.62 9.16 -12.35
N TRP A 234 -15.95 9.42 -11.22
CA TRP A 234 -14.64 8.87 -10.88
C TRP A 234 -14.69 7.58 -10.04
N GLY A 235 -15.86 6.93 -9.92
CA GLY A 235 -16.00 5.65 -9.20
C GLY A 235 -14.98 4.60 -9.65
N GLY A 236 -14.30 3.96 -8.68
CA GLY A 236 -13.22 3.01 -8.94
C GLY A 236 -11.84 3.64 -9.23
N ARG A 237 -11.76 4.99 -9.23
CA ARG A 237 -10.52 5.75 -9.43
C ARG A 237 -10.13 6.60 -8.21
N VAL A 238 -10.87 6.50 -7.12
CA VAL A 238 -10.67 7.28 -5.89
C VAL A 238 -10.36 6.34 -4.74
N ALA A 239 -9.24 6.60 -4.08
CA ALA A 239 -8.86 5.97 -2.83
C ALA A 239 -8.72 7.03 -1.72
N VAL A 240 -8.98 6.63 -0.48
CA VAL A 240 -8.71 7.45 0.70
C VAL A 240 -7.89 6.64 1.70
N GLY A 241 -6.81 7.25 2.20
CA GLY A 241 -5.94 6.67 3.20
C GLY A 241 -6.34 7.06 4.62
N HIS A 242 -6.04 6.21 5.62
CA HIS A 242 -6.32 6.34 7.04
C HIS A 242 -7.78 6.10 7.45
N GLY A 243 -8.64 7.13 7.39
CA GLY A 243 -10.00 7.02 7.88
C GLY A 243 -10.09 6.71 9.39
N THR A 244 -9.17 7.22 10.22
CA THR A 244 -9.14 6.90 11.66
C THR A 244 -10.44 7.31 12.37
N LYS A 245 -11.12 8.36 11.88
CA LYS A 245 -12.43 8.78 12.37
C LYS A 245 -13.50 7.69 12.21
N TYR A 246 -13.36 6.78 11.23
CA TYR A 246 -14.32 5.69 11.03
C TYR A 246 -14.32 4.71 12.19
N SER A 247 -13.20 4.57 12.92
CA SER A 247 -13.12 3.78 14.15
C SER A 247 -13.94 4.32 15.31
N CYS A 248 -14.37 5.59 15.21
CA CYS A 248 -15.20 6.26 16.21
C CYS A 248 -16.71 6.13 15.90
N LEU A 249 -17.08 5.61 14.72
CA LEU A 249 -18.48 5.45 14.32
C LEU A 249 -19.13 4.25 15.03
N PRO A 250 -20.34 4.43 15.56
CA PRO A 250 -21.17 3.29 15.96
C PRO A 250 -21.41 2.33 14.77
N PRO A 251 -21.58 1.02 15.00
CA PRO A 251 -21.67 0.03 13.92
C PRO A 251 -22.68 0.35 12.83
N ALA A 252 -23.87 0.86 13.19
CA ALA A 252 -24.91 1.23 12.23
C ALA A 252 -24.51 2.42 11.35
N GLN A 253 -23.77 3.39 11.91
CA GLN A 253 -23.26 4.53 11.14
C GLN A 253 -22.11 4.13 10.24
N LEU A 254 -21.19 3.27 10.73
CA LEU A 254 -20.12 2.71 9.90
C LEU A 254 -20.69 1.90 8.72
N GLN A 255 -21.77 1.13 8.94
CA GLN A 255 -22.45 0.40 7.87
C GLN A 255 -23.08 1.36 6.85
N THR A 256 -23.67 2.47 7.30
CA THR A 256 -24.24 3.49 6.39
C THR A 256 -23.16 4.15 5.56
N LEU A 257 -22.03 4.52 6.17
CA LEU A 257 -20.86 5.04 5.46
C LEU A 257 -20.30 4.00 4.48
N GLY A 258 -20.16 2.75 4.90
CA GLY A 258 -19.66 1.66 4.06
C GLY A 258 -20.50 1.45 2.81
N ARG A 259 -21.83 1.47 2.91
CA ARG A 259 -22.71 1.40 1.71
C ARG A 259 -22.48 2.61 0.80
N ARG A 260 -22.38 3.82 1.36
CA ARG A 260 -22.11 5.02 0.58
C ARG A 260 -20.79 4.93 -0.20
N LEU A 261 -19.73 4.46 0.46
CA LEU A 261 -18.42 4.24 -0.18
C LEU A 261 -18.49 3.19 -1.29
N ALA A 262 -19.19 2.08 -1.05
CA ALA A 262 -19.37 1.02 -2.04
C ALA A 262 -20.17 1.51 -3.27
N ASP A 263 -21.27 2.23 -3.03
CA ASP A 263 -22.13 2.77 -4.09
C ASP A 263 -21.38 3.79 -4.97
N THR A 264 -20.52 4.62 -4.37
CA THR A 264 -19.71 5.61 -5.09
C THR A 264 -18.43 5.04 -5.71
N GLY A 265 -18.04 3.83 -5.31
CA GLY A 265 -16.79 3.22 -5.78
C GLY A 265 -15.53 3.85 -5.19
N VAL A 266 -15.61 4.44 -3.99
CA VAL A 266 -14.44 4.96 -3.25
C VAL A 266 -13.80 3.82 -2.48
N ALA A 267 -12.49 3.59 -2.70
CA ALA A 267 -11.70 2.60 -1.98
C ALA A 267 -11.10 3.18 -0.68
N VAL A 268 -10.82 2.31 0.29
CA VAL A 268 -10.20 2.70 1.56
C VAL A 268 -8.90 1.94 1.79
N THR A 269 -7.81 2.66 2.03
CA THR A 269 -6.53 2.10 2.47
C THR A 269 -6.35 2.32 3.97
N VAL A 270 -6.37 1.26 4.75
CA VAL A 270 -6.11 1.33 6.19
C VAL A 270 -4.60 1.19 6.45
N LEU A 271 -4.06 2.03 7.32
CA LEU A 271 -2.64 2.23 7.54
C LEU A 271 -2.24 1.93 9.00
N PRO A 272 -2.38 0.67 9.46
CA PRO A 272 -2.46 0.31 10.88
C PRO A 272 -1.27 0.77 11.71
N ALA A 273 -0.05 0.72 11.15
CA ALA A 273 1.16 1.06 11.89
C ALA A 273 1.24 2.56 12.22
N THR A 274 0.91 3.42 11.25
CA THR A 274 0.89 4.87 11.45
C THR A 274 -0.33 5.27 12.29
N ASP A 275 -1.52 4.78 11.94
CA ASP A 275 -2.77 5.12 12.61
C ASP A 275 -2.71 4.79 14.11
N LEU A 276 -2.28 3.57 14.45
CA LEU A 276 -2.11 3.13 15.83
C LEU A 276 -1.07 3.97 16.57
N PHE A 277 0.00 4.39 15.90
CA PHE A 277 1.07 5.17 16.53
C PHE A 277 0.69 6.63 16.77
N VAL A 278 -0.05 7.26 15.85
CA VAL A 278 -0.39 8.69 15.95
C VAL A 278 -1.67 8.95 16.76
N MET A 279 -2.59 7.98 16.78
CA MET A 279 -3.87 8.14 17.47
C MET A 279 -3.75 7.94 18.98
N GLY A 280 -4.57 8.67 19.75
CA GLY A 280 -4.67 8.53 21.20
C GLY A 280 -3.45 8.98 22.00
N ARG A 281 -2.45 9.63 21.41
CA ARG A 281 -1.18 10.00 22.06
C ARG A 281 -1.32 10.94 23.27
N HIS A 282 -2.39 11.73 23.29
CA HIS A 282 -2.71 12.63 24.42
C HIS A 282 -3.48 11.94 25.55
N GLN A 283 -3.91 10.68 25.34
CA GLN A 283 -4.64 9.89 26.33
C GLN A 283 -3.64 9.12 27.20
N ASP A 284 -3.86 9.15 28.52
CA ASP A 284 -3.03 8.41 29.50
C ASP A 284 -3.68 7.09 29.95
N HIS A 285 -4.97 6.93 29.70
CA HIS A 285 -5.76 5.72 29.98
C HIS A 285 -6.91 5.58 28.98
N GLY A 286 -7.43 4.36 28.81
CA GLY A 286 -8.53 4.09 27.87
C GLY A 286 -8.21 4.46 26.42
N VAL A 287 -6.93 4.35 26.02
CA VAL A 287 -6.42 4.84 24.74
C VAL A 287 -7.16 4.20 23.58
N MET A 288 -7.70 5.02 22.68
CA MET A 288 -8.37 4.56 21.47
C MET A 288 -7.38 3.89 20.52
N ARG A 289 -7.81 2.86 19.80
CA ARG A 289 -6.97 2.18 18.80
C ARG A 289 -6.78 3.00 17.53
N GLY A 290 -7.83 3.74 17.10
CA GLY A 290 -7.74 4.69 15.99
C GLY A 290 -7.48 4.04 14.61
N VAL A 291 -7.87 2.78 14.42
CA VAL A 291 -7.71 2.04 13.16
C VAL A 291 -9.08 1.67 12.62
N ALA A 292 -9.37 2.03 11.38
CA ALA A 292 -10.64 1.71 10.73
C ALA A 292 -10.82 0.19 10.56
N ASP A 293 -12.05 -0.31 10.77
CA ASP A 293 -12.38 -1.72 10.57
C ASP A 293 -12.62 -2.03 9.08
N ALA A 294 -11.54 -2.38 8.37
CA ALA A 294 -11.60 -2.72 6.96
C ALA A 294 -12.49 -3.93 6.69
N ASN A 295 -12.56 -4.94 7.59
CA ASN A 295 -13.44 -6.10 7.42
C ASN A 295 -14.92 -5.70 7.47
N ALA A 296 -15.29 -4.75 8.35
CA ALA A 296 -16.65 -4.22 8.39
C ALA A 296 -17.00 -3.43 7.12
N LEU A 297 -16.05 -2.67 6.58
CA LEU A 297 -16.21 -1.96 5.31
C LEU A 297 -16.32 -2.94 4.12
N LEU A 298 -15.49 -4.00 4.09
CA LEU A 298 -15.59 -5.07 3.09
C LEU A 298 -16.96 -5.73 3.08
N ALA A 299 -17.53 -5.99 4.26
CA ALA A 299 -18.87 -6.56 4.39
C ALA A 299 -19.97 -5.66 3.78
N CYS A 300 -19.69 -4.36 3.63
CA CYS A 300 -20.56 -3.40 2.92
C CYS A 300 -20.26 -3.31 1.41
N GLY A 301 -19.26 -4.02 0.89
CA GLY A 301 -18.86 -3.99 -0.52
C GLY A 301 -17.74 -3.01 -0.85
N VAL A 302 -17.18 -2.30 0.12
CA VAL A 302 -16.06 -1.36 -0.10
C VAL A 302 -14.81 -2.13 -0.50
N ASN A 303 -14.07 -1.65 -1.50
CA ASN A 303 -12.74 -2.17 -1.79
C ASN A 303 -11.74 -1.60 -0.77
N CYS A 304 -11.11 -2.47 0.03
CA CYS A 304 -10.16 -2.07 1.05
C CYS A 304 -8.78 -2.68 0.80
N SER A 305 -7.73 -1.93 1.17
CA SER A 305 -6.34 -2.41 1.20
C SER A 305 -5.69 -2.08 2.55
N LEU A 306 -4.57 -2.75 2.84
CA LEU A 306 -3.68 -2.46 3.96
C LEU A 306 -2.31 -2.09 3.42
N SER A 307 -1.68 -1.09 4.02
CA SER A 307 -0.40 -0.58 3.51
C SER A 307 0.52 -0.09 4.62
N THR A 308 1.80 0.10 4.30
CA THR A 308 2.86 0.46 5.26
C THR A 308 2.79 1.91 5.70
N ASN A 309 2.46 2.82 4.80
CA ASN A 309 2.47 4.27 4.93
C ASN A 309 3.88 4.84 5.19
N ASN A 310 4.34 4.87 6.43
CA ASN A 310 5.59 5.52 6.82
C ASN A 310 6.62 4.51 7.35
N VAL A 311 7.91 4.77 7.10
CA VAL A 311 9.03 3.92 7.54
C VAL A 311 10.15 4.79 8.10
N LEU A 312 10.49 4.59 9.38
CA LEU A 312 11.62 5.22 10.05
C LEU A 312 11.61 6.76 9.92
N ASN A 313 10.45 7.37 10.17
CA ASN A 313 10.25 8.81 10.22
C ASN A 313 9.36 9.18 11.42
N PRO A 314 9.14 10.48 11.73
CA PRO A 314 8.35 10.88 12.89
C PRO A 314 6.90 10.38 12.93
N PHE A 315 6.26 10.07 11.79
CA PHE A 315 4.91 9.50 11.75
C PHE A 315 4.89 8.01 12.11
N THR A 316 5.98 7.28 11.80
CA THR A 316 6.16 5.87 12.17
C THR A 316 7.67 5.61 12.34
N PRO A 317 8.21 5.68 13.58
CA PRO A 317 9.65 5.62 13.82
C PRO A 317 10.26 4.21 13.71
N PHE A 318 9.52 3.26 13.22
CA PHE A 318 9.88 1.86 13.01
C PHE A 318 9.28 1.35 11.70
N GLY A 319 9.55 0.08 11.36
CA GLY A 319 9.01 -0.59 10.19
C GLY A 319 10.08 -1.32 9.41
N ASP A 320 9.70 -2.43 8.84
CA ASP A 320 10.53 -3.34 8.03
C ASP A 320 9.97 -3.52 6.61
N CYS A 321 8.98 -2.72 6.22
CA CYS A 321 8.30 -2.79 4.93
C CYS A 321 7.63 -4.17 4.65
N SER A 322 7.32 -4.95 5.69
CA SER A 322 6.60 -6.21 5.54
C SER A 322 5.10 -5.99 5.58
N LEU A 323 4.44 -6.11 4.44
CA LEU A 323 2.98 -6.02 4.35
C LEU A 323 2.29 -7.13 5.16
N VAL A 324 2.88 -8.31 5.23
CA VAL A 324 2.34 -9.41 6.06
C VAL A 324 2.40 -9.06 7.55
N ARG A 325 3.45 -8.35 8.01
CA ARG A 325 3.49 -7.82 9.38
C ARG A 325 2.44 -6.74 9.59
N ILE A 326 2.21 -5.85 8.61
CA ILE A 326 1.12 -4.86 8.66
C ILE A 326 -0.24 -5.55 8.77
N ALA A 327 -0.47 -6.59 7.98
CA ALA A 327 -1.68 -7.40 8.03
C ALA A 327 -1.89 -8.09 9.40
N ASN A 328 -0.82 -8.66 9.97
CA ASN A 328 -0.86 -9.25 11.31
C ASN A 328 -1.15 -8.19 12.38
N LEU A 329 -0.49 -7.02 12.32
CA LEU A 329 -0.77 -5.91 13.23
C LEU A 329 -2.24 -5.47 13.13
N TYR A 330 -2.75 -5.31 11.92
CA TYR A 330 -4.16 -5.00 11.70
C TYR A 330 -5.08 -6.06 12.30
N ALA A 331 -4.83 -7.34 12.04
CA ALA A 331 -5.62 -8.44 12.59
C ALA A 331 -5.69 -8.40 14.12
N ASN A 332 -4.57 -8.11 14.79
CA ASN A 332 -4.52 -7.93 16.24
C ASN A 332 -5.35 -6.72 16.71
N VAL A 333 -5.21 -5.57 16.06
CA VAL A 333 -5.90 -4.33 16.44
C VAL A 333 -7.41 -4.45 16.19
N ALA A 334 -7.81 -4.99 15.06
CA ALA A 334 -9.20 -5.22 14.67
C ALA A 334 -9.82 -6.46 15.33
N GLN A 335 -9.01 -7.25 16.07
CA GLN A 335 -9.43 -8.51 16.72
C GLN A 335 -10.06 -9.52 15.74
N ARG A 336 -9.41 -9.70 14.59
CA ARG A 336 -9.77 -10.63 13.53
C ARG A 336 -8.82 -11.82 13.55
N GLY A 337 -9.34 -13.03 13.85
CA GLY A 337 -8.50 -14.23 14.01
C GLY A 337 -9.08 -15.48 13.38
N GLY A 338 -10.26 -15.39 12.80
CA GLY A 338 -10.86 -16.48 12.02
C GLY A 338 -10.10 -16.73 10.71
N ARG A 339 -10.06 -17.99 10.25
CA ARG A 339 -9.34 -18.36 9.03
C ARG A 339 -9.80 -17.56 7.80
N GLU A 340 -11.10 -17.37 7.64
CA GLU A 340 -11.68 -16.59 6.54
C GLU A 340 -11.32 -15.10 6.66
N GLU A 341 -11.39 -14.54 7.88
CA GLU A 341 -11.01 -13.16 8.14
C GLU A 341 -9.52 -12.90 7.80
N LEU A 342 -8.64 -13.84 8.16
CA LEU A 342 -7.21 -13.75 7.83
C LEU A 342 -6.95 -13.92 6.33
N ALA A 343 -7.75 -14.74 5.63
CA ALA A 343 -7.68 -14.85 4.18
C ALA A 343 -8.13 -13.55 3.50
N ASP A 344 -9.24 -12.94 3.94
CA ASP A 344 -9.69 -11.62 3.48
C ASP A 344 -8.62 -10.52 3.71
N ILE A 345 -7.94 -10.58 4.87
CA ILE A 345 -6.85 -9.67 5.20
C ILE A 345 -5.66 -9.85 4.22
N PHE A 346 -5.34 -11.10 3.85
CA PHE A 346 -4.31 -11.34 2.82
C PHE A 346 -4.73 -10.82 1.44
N GLU A 347 -6.01 -10.94 1.08
CA GLU A 347 -6.56 -10.36 -0.16
C GLU A 347 -6.44 -8.83 -0.21
N MET A 348 -6.43 -8.14 0.94
CA MET A 348 -6.18 -6.70 1.02
C MET A 348 -4.73 -6.31 0.69
N LEU A 349 -3.81 -7.28 0.62
CA LEU A 349 -2.42 -7.08 0.18
C LEU A 349 -2.21 -7.46 -1.28
N THR A 350 -3.20 -8.10 -1.91
CA THR A 350 -3.10 -8.73 -3.23
C THR A 350 -4.20 -8.24 -4.17
N HIS A 351 -5.23 -9.05 -4.46
CA HIS A 351 -6.25 -8.76 -5.48
C HIS A 351 -7.08 -7.50 -5.19
N ARG A 352 -7.35 -7.18 -3.92
CA ARG A 352 -8.06 -5.95 -3.56
C ARG A 352 -7.19 -4.71 -3.78
N SER A 353 -5.90 -4.82 -3.46
CA SER A 353 -4.90 -3.80 -3.77
C SER A 353 -4.71 -3.62 -5.28
N ALA A 354 -4.69 -4.72 -6.04
CA ALA A 354 -4.63 -4.68 -7.49
C ALA A 354 -5.85 -3.96 -8.10
N ARG A 355 -7.04 -4.22 -7.58
CA ARG A 355 -8.27 -3.51 -7.98
C ARG A 355 -8.17 -2.01 -7.68
N LEU A 356 -7.60 -1.61 -6.53
CA LEU A 356 -7.40 -0.21 -6.17
C LEU A 356 -6.43 0.49 -7.15
N LEU A 357 -5.36 -0.19 -7.58
CA LEU A 357 -4.43 0.31 -8.57
C LEU A 357 -4.90 0.07 -10.03
N ARG A 358 -6.10 -0.46 -10.23
CA ARG A 358 -6.68 -0.77 -11.55
C ARG A 358 -5.80 -1.69 -12.40
N ARG A 359 -5.18 -2.71 -11.75
CA ARG A 359 -4.31 -3.70 -12.41
C ARG A 359 -5.13 -4.91 -12.83
N ASP A 360 -5.70 -4.88 -14.04
CA ASP A 360 -6.51 -5.98 -14.59
C ASP A 360 -5.65 -7.20 -14.97
N ASP A 361 -4.37 -7.00 -15.21
CA ASP A 361 -3.39 -8.02 -15.54
C ASP A 361 -2.84 -8.80 -14.33
N TYR A 362 -3.20 -8.44 -13.11
CA TYR A 362 -2.69 -9.03 -11.86
C TYR A 362 -3.29 -10.41 -11.55
N GLY A 363 -2.51 -11.27 -10.89
CA GLY A 363 -2.96 -12.58 -10.37
C GLY A 363 -2.21 -13.77 -10.96
N ILE A 364 -2.56 -14.99 -10.51
CA ILE A 364 -2.01 -16.25 -11.04
C ILE A 364 -3.01 -16.84 -12.02
N GLY A 365 -2.64 -16.93 -13.29
CA GLY A 365 -3.48 -17.47 -14.34
C GLY A 365 -2.85 -17.35 -15.72
N LEU A 366 -3.43 -18.06 -16.69
CA LEU A 366 -2.95 -18.10 -18.07
C LEU A 366 -2.86 -16.69 -18.68
N GLY A 367 -1.71 -16.35 -19.24
CA GLY A 367 -1.45 -15.06 -19.88
C GLY A 367 -1.15 -13.90 -18.92
N LYS A 368 -1.24 -14.10 -17.61
CA LYS A 368 -0.89 -13.08 -16.61
C LYS A 368 0.63 -12.96 -16.48
N PRO A 369 1.15 -11.77 -16.12
CA PRO A 369 2.56 -11.61 -15.76
C PRO A 369 2.97 -12.57 -14.64
N ALA A 370 4.15 -13.17 -14.76
CA ALA A 370 4.69 -14.08 -13.75
C ALA A 370 5.31 -13.30 -12.58
N ASP A 371 4.48 -12.54 -11.87
CA ASP A 371 4.81 -11.78 -10.66
C ASP A 371 4.39 -12.62 -9.46
N LEU A 372 5.30 -13.41 -8.90
CA LEU A 372 4.98 -14.47 -7.94
C LEU A 372 5.84 -14.37 -6.67
N VAL A 373 5.26 -14.80 -5.56
CA VAL A 373 5.98 -14.98 -4.29
C VAL A 373 5.69 -16.35 -3.70
N VAL A 374 6.74 -17.08 -3.35
CA VAL A 374 6.67 -18.35 -2.63
C VAL A 374 6.86 -18.09 -1.14
N TRP A 375 5.94 -18.56 -0.31
CA TRP A 375 5.89 -18.29 1.12
C TRP A 375 6.24 -19.53 1.95
N ASN A 376 6.91 -19.34 3.08
CA ASN A 376 7.04 -20.36 4.12
C ASN A 376 5.71 -20.52 4.90
N ALA A 377 4.65 -20.88 4.20
CA ALA A 377 3.30 -21.07 4.72
C ALA A 377 2.52 -21.99 3.77
N ALA A 378 1.39 -22.50 4.20
CA ALA A 378 0.47 -23.30 3.37
C ALA A 378 -0.72 -22.49 2.82
N SER A 379 -0.92 -21.24 3.27
CA SER A 379 -2.01 -20.37 2.82
C SER A 379 -1.74 -18.90 3.15
N GLY A 380 -2.50 -17.97 2.54
CA GLY A 380 -2.46 -16.55 2.89
C GLY A 380 -2.89 -16.29 4.34
N ALA A 381 -3.88 -17.00 4.83
CA ALA A 381 -4.31 -16.90 6.24
C ALA A 381 -3.18 -17.30 7.20
N GLU A 382 -2.47 -18.37 6.91
CA GLU A 382 -1.31 -18.80 7.71
C GLU A 382 -0.16 -17.79 7.57
N ALA A 383 0.07 -17.25 6.37
CA ALA A 383 1.08 -16.22 6.16
C ALA A 383 0.84 -15.00 7.06
N VAL A 384 -0.40 -14.52 7.17
CA VAL A 384 -0.77 -13.43 8.08
C VAL A 384 -0.63 -13.86 9.54
N ALA A 385 -1.13 -15.03 9.91
CA ALA A 385 -1.13 -15.51 11.30
C ALA A 385 0.28 -15.66 11.88
N THR A 386 1.24 -16.13 11.07
CA THR A 386 2.60 -16.46 11.49
C THR A 386 3.64 -15.42 11.11
N ILE A 387 3.24 -14.35 10.40
CA ILE A 387 4.16 -13.40 9.76
C ILE A 387 5.17 -14.17 8.91
N ALA A 388 4.64 -15.01 8.01
CA ALA A 388 5.45 -15.91 7.23
C ALA A 388 6.48 -15.17 6.36
N ARG A 389 7.67 -15.77 6.26
CA ARG A 389 8.75 -15.22 5.42
C ARG A 389 8.52 -15.59 3.97
N PRO A 390 8.62 -14.65 3.02
CA PRO A 390 8.74 -14.98 1.61
C PRO A 390 10.11 -15.61 1.33
N LEU A 391 10.13 -16.68 0.54
CA LEU A 391 11.36 -17.43 0.24
C LEU A 391 11.93 -17.06 -1.14
N TYR A 392 11.04 -16.87 -2.11
CA TYR A 392 11.42 -16.50 -3.48
C TYR A 392 10.43 -15.48 -4.00
N GLY A 393 10.94 -14.50 -4.73
CA GLY A 393 10.13 -13.54 -5.48
C GLY A 393 10.49 -13.58 -6.96
N TYR A 394 9.49 -13.38 -7.80
CA TYR A 394 9.62 -13.29 -9.25
C TYR A 394 8.88 -12.05 -9.74
N LYS A 395 9.49 -11.37 -10.71
CA LYS A 395 8.88 -10.27 -11.46
C LYS A 395 9.00 -10.60 -12.93
N ARG A 396 7.87 -10.72 -13.63
CA ARG A 396 7.82 -11.10 -15.05
C ARG A 396 8.70 -12.33 -15.34
N GLY A 397 8.54 -13.38 -14.52
CA GLY A 397 9.28 -14.64 -14.64
C GLY A 397 10.74 -14.60 -14.17
N ARG A 398 11.32 -13.42 -13.98
CA ARG A 398 12.69 -13.27 -13.47
C ARG A 398 12.70 -13.32 -11.94
N GLN A 399 13.56 -14.14 -11.36
CA GLN A 399 13.76 -14.16 -9.92
C GLN A 399 14.37 -12.83 -9.44
N THR A 400 13.71 -12.18 -8.48
CA THR A 400 14.12 -10.88 -7.91
C THR A 400 14.86 -11.02 -6.58
N PHE A 401 14.46 -11.99 -5.77
CA PHE A 401 15.14 -12.30 -4.51
C PHE A 401 15.01 -13.79 -4.14
N SER A 402 15.86 -14.21 -3.21
CA SER A 402 15.73 -15.49 -2.50
C SER A 402 16.15 -15.32 -1.04
N GLN A 403 15.47 -16.03 -0.13
CA GLN A 403 15.81 -16.07 1.29
C GLN A 403 15.89 -17.52 1.75
N ALA A 404 17.00 -17.88 2.40
CA ALA A 404 17.13 -19.20 3.01
C ALA A 404 16.29 -19.33 4.28
N LEU A 405 15.79 -20.53 4.54
CA LEU A 405 15.21 -20.85 5.85
C LEU A 405 16.30 -20.85 6.93
N PRO A 406 15.94 -20.47 8.17
CA PRO A 406 16.88 -20.58 9.30
C PRO A 406 17.34 -22.03 9.50
N GLU A 407 18.63 -22.23 9.72
CA GLU A 407 19.21 -23.53 10.07
C GLU A 407 19.49 -23.59 11.57
N LEU A 408 19.05 -24.68 12.21
CA LEU A 408 19.31 -24.92 13.63
C LEU A 408 20.54 -25.80 13.78
N HIS A 409 21.59 -25.26 14.40
CA HIS A 409 22.77 -26.04 14.77
C HIS A 409 22.56 -26.65 16.16
N ARG A 410 22.24 -27.94 16.19
CA ARG A 410 22.14 -28.70 17.45
C ARG A 410 23.52 -29.02 17.96
N PRO A 411 23.76 -29.02 19.31
CA PRO A 411 25.01 -29.39 19.88
C PRO A 411 25.36 -30.86 19.65
#